data_4e4c81b9b0f5e09c63f48e74803d7faf
#
_entry.id   4e4c81b9b0f5e09c63f48e74803d7faf
#
_cell.length_a   1.000
_cell.length_b   1.000
_cell.length_c   1.000
_cell.angle_alpha   90.00
_cell.angle_beta   90.00
_cell.angle_gamma   90.00
#
_symmetry.space_group_name_H-M   'P 1'
#
loop_
_entity.id
_entity.type
_entity.pdbx_description
1 polymer ?
#
loop_
_entity_poly.entity_id
_entity_poly.type
_entity_poly.pdbx_seq_one_letter_code
_entity_poly.pdbx_strand_id
1 'polypeptide(L)'
;MSTANENSESHASSSGHVLATSGWLDTHYLAMQPEYEEMLRWVGIQPDWHVLDAGCGNGSYLRLMTELVGNGGKVSALDLASENVQEVEARAGQGTWSAPVSARVGSVLDLPYDNHSLDAAWCANTSQYLTDEELRTMLGEMKRVVRSGGLIAIKDVDLTALQFQPTTPMLTIHLCEALCRAGDQLMCQCFFRTIGLSQWLRAAGLLDIRQKPTLLVRLQPLRPVEKTFVCDLLSFMSCNAQQVDLPPGESQLWKQLADVSSPDHITNHPDFQYRRIDTVFVGRVP
;
A
#
# COMPACT_ATOMS: atom_id res chain seq x y z
N MET A 1 -27.35 -8.47 27.62
CA MET A 1 -28.03 -8.23 26.36
C MET A 1 -27.17 -7.21 25.63
N SER A 2 -26.31 -7.72 24.78
CA SER A 2 -25.35 -6.92 24.01
C SER A 2 -25.90 -6.82 22.60
N THR A 3 -26.17 -5.62 22.15
CA THR A 3 -26.44 -5.35 20.74
C THR A 3 -25.10 -5.20 20.07
N ALA A 4 -24.63 -6.28 19.44
CA ALA A 4 -23.55 -6.21 18.49
C ALA A 4 -23.97 -5.30 17.33
N ASN A 5 -23.14 -4.34 17.00
CA ASN A 5 -23.31 -3.41 15.91
C ASN A 5 -22.99 -4.16 14.60
N GLU A 6 -24.02 -4.78 14.00
CA GLU A 6 -23.98 -5.34 12.66
C GLU A 6 -24.20 -4.19 11.67
N ASN A 7 -23.12 -3.60 11.17
CA ASN A 7 -23.10 -2.87 9.89
C ASN A 7 -21.67 -2.37 9.60
N SER A 8 -20.74 -3.31 9.39
CA SER A 8 -19.59 -3.05 8.53
C SER A 8 -19.76 -3.97 7.31
N GLU A 9 -20.38 -3.47 6.26
CA GLU A 9 -20.24 -4.09 4.95
C GLU A 9 -18.74 -4.09 4.63
N SER A 10 -18.10 -5.25 4.74
CA SER A 10 -16.71 -5.41 4.37
C SER A 10 -16.61 -5.24 2.86
N HIS A 11 -16.16 -4.08 2.41
CA HIS A 11 -15.88 -3.91 0.99
C HIS A 11 -14.74 -4.85 0.59
N ALA A 12 -15.03 -5.74 -0.34
CA ALA A 12 -14.02 -6.60 -0.94
C ALA A 12 -13.57 -6.00 -2.26
N SER A 13 -12.27 -6.15 -2.57
CA SER A 13 -11.77 -5.91 -3.92
C SER A 13 -12.43 -6.86 -4.91
N SER A 14 -12.33 -6.59 -6.21
CA SER A 14 -12.78 -7.49 -7.29
C SER A 14 -12.19 -8.91 -7.18
N SER A 15 -11.03 -9.04 -6.54
CA SER A 15 -10.36 -10.31 -6.24
C SER A 15 -10.81 -10.95 -4.91
N GLY A 16 -11.81 -10.38 -4.21
CA GLY A 16 -12.40 -10.93 -2.98
C GLY A 16 -11.63 -10.61 -1.69
N HIS A 17 -10.62 -9.73 -1.74
CA HIS A 17 -9.94 -9.29 -0.53
C HIS A 17 -10.74 -8.24 0.22
N VAL A 18 -10.86 -8.43 1.54
CA VAL A 18 -11.36 -7.41 2.43
C VAL A 18 -10.37 -6.24 2.43
N LEU A 19 -10.86 -5.05 2.06
CA LEU A 19 -10.05 -3.84 2.05
C LEU A 19 -9.63 -3.46 3.47
N ALA A 20 -8.45 -2.86 3.58
CA ALA A 20 -7.87 -2.47 4.86
C ALA A 20 -8.74 -1.43 5.58
N THR A 21 -8.93 -1.60 6.89
CA THR A 21 -9.63 -0.62 7.73
C THR A 21 -8.82 0.67 7.89
N SER A 22 -9.49 1.78 8.14
CA SER A 22 -8.85 3.09 8.34
C SER A 22 -7.77 3.05 9.45
N GLY A 23 -8.02 2.37 10.56
CA GLY A 23 -7.04 2.25 11.64
C GLY A 23 -5.75 1.52 11.21
N TRP A 24 -5.85 0.49 10.39
CA TRP A 24 -4.68 -0.19 9.81
C TRP A 24 -3.93 0.74 8.84
N LEU A 25 -4.65 1.49 7.99
CA LEU A 25 -4.05 2.40 7.02
C LEU A 25 -3.21 3.48 7.71
N ASP A 26 -3.76 4.10 8.76
CA ASP A 26 -3.04 5.11 9.55
C ASP A 26 -1.80 4.51 10.25
N THR A 27 -1.96 3.38 10.93
CA THR A 27 -0.85 2.71 11.64
C THR A 27 0.26 2.33 10.66
N HIS A 28 -0.09 1.76 9.51
CA HIS A 28 0.85 1.38 8.47
C HIS A 28 1.62 2.59 7.91
N TYR A 29 0.90 3.66 7.56
CA TYR A 29 1.52 4.86 7.05
C TYR A 29 2.44 5.52 8.09
N LEU A 30 1.95 5.75 9.31
CA LEU A 30 2.71 6.42 10.37
C LEU A 30 3.95 5.63 10.82
N ALA A 31 3.88 4.29 10.77
CA ALA A 31 5.03 3.46 11.07
C ALA A 31 6.16 3.61 10.04
N MET A 32 5.82 3.95 8.78
CA MET A 32 6.76 4.04 7.65
C MET A 32 6.84 5.45 7.05
N GLN A 33 6.25 6.45 7.71
CA GLN A 33 6.03 7.80 7.17
C GLN A 33 7.28 8.45 6.57
N PRO A 34 8.46 8.44 7.22
CA PRO A 34 9.65 9.13 6.66
C PRO A 34 10.02 8.61 5.27
N GLU A 35 10.06 7.30 5.12
CA GLU A 35 10.43 6.65 3.85
C GLU A 35 9.33 6.82 2.80
N TYR A 36 8.07 6.76 3.20
CA TYR A 36 6.93 6.95 2.30
C TYR A 36 6.86 8.38 1.75
N GLU A 37 7.11 9.37 2.61
CA GLU A 37 7.21 10.76 2.17
C GLU A 37 8.40 10.98 1.23
N GLU A 38 9.55 10.38 1.52
CA GLU A 38 10.71 10.45 0.63
C GLU A 38 10.43 9.81 -0.74
N MET A 39 9.76 8.67 -0.77
CA MET A 39 9.33 8.01 -2.02
C MET A 39 8.42 8.92 -2.85
N LEU A 40 7.40 9.52 -2.22
CA LEU A 40 6.48 10.42 -2.92
C LEU A 40 7.20 11.68 -3.43
N ARG A 41 8.10 12.28 -2.64
CA ARG A 41 8.93 13.41 -3.10
C ARG A 41 9.80 13.04 -4.29
N TRP A 42 10.32 11.80 -4.33
CA TRP A 42 11.16 11.33 -5.43
C TRP A 42 10.39 11.15 -6.74
N VAL A 43 9.07 11.02 -6.74
CA VAL A 43 8.24 10.98 -7.95
C VAL A 43 8.47 12.20 -8.83
N GLY A 44 8.68 13.37 -8.23
CA GLY A 44 8.94 14.60 -8.94
C GLY A 44 7.67 15.35 -9.35
N ILE A 45 6.62 15.25 -8.53
CA ILE A 45 5.42 16.11 -8.62
C ILE A 45 5.86 17.57 -8.56
N GLN A 46 5.31 18.40 -9.44
CA GLN A 46 5.67 19.81 -9.53
C GLN A 46 4.57 20.72 -8.94
N PRO A 47 4.91 21.94 -8.50
CA PRO A 47 3.93 22.95 -8.15
C PRO A 47 2.91 23.18 -9.29
N ASP A 48 1.73 23.58 -8.90
CA ASP A 48 0.59 23.89 -9.77
C ASP A 48 -0.01 22.70 -10.53
N TRP A 49 0.47 21.47 -10.28
CA TRP A 49 -0.05 20.28 -10.92
C TRP A 49 -1.41 19.85 -10.35
N HIS A 50 -2.20 19.19 -11.21
CA HIS A 50 -3.35 18.39 -10.81
C HIS A 50 -2.94 16.93 -10.70
N VAL A 51 -2.91 16.39 -9.48
CA VAL A 51 -2.45 15.04 -9.17
C VAL A 51 -3.62 14.17 -8.71
N LEU A 52 -3.66 12.93 -9.17
CA LEU A 52 -4.59 11.89 -8.70
C LEU A 52 -3.87 10.98 -7.69
N ASP A 53 -4.51 10.75 -6.54
CA ASP A 53 -4.23 9.61 -5.63
C ASP A 53 -5.25 8.51 -5.92
N ALA A 54 -4.83 7.48 -6.65
CA ALA A 54 -5.68 6.38 -7.10
C ALA A 54 -5.60 5.20 -6.12
N GLY A 55 -6.68 4.91 -5.42
CA GLY A 55 -6.70 4.02 -4.25
C GLY A 55 -6.14 4.76 -3.04
N CYS A 56 -6.70 5.93 -2.74
CA CYS A 56 -6.15 6.85 -1.74
C CYS A 56 -6.29 6.34 -0.29
N GLY A 57 -7.09 5.28 -0.07
CA GLY A 57 -7.44 4.87 1.28
C GLY A 57 -8.02 6.05 2.07
N ASN A 58 -7.67 6.15 3.32
CA ASN A 58 -8.10 7.24 4.19
C ASN A 58 -7.35 8.59 3.96
N GLY A 59 -6.56 8.69 2.88
CA GLY A 59 -5.89 9.93 2.47
C GLY A 59 -4.55 10.21 3.14
N SER A 60 -3.85 9.18 3.59
CA SER A 60 -2.57 9.33 4.31
C SER A 60 -1.50 10.12 3.53
N TYR A 61 -1.47 10.05 2.20
CA TYR A 61 -0.52 10.79 1.37
C TYR A 61 -0.98 12.22 1.00
N LEU A 62 -2.26 12.55 1.17
CA LEU A 62 -2.85 13.79 0.65
C LEU A 62 -2.23 15.05 1.24
N ARG A 63 -1.87 15.03 2.55
CA ARG A 63 -1.18 16.17 3.16
C ARG A 63 0.10 16.53 2.39
N LEU A 64 0.96 15.55 2.16
CA LEU A 64 2.20 15.78 1.44
C LEU A 64 1.95 16.14 -0.04
N MET A 65 0.99 15.50 -0.70
CA MET A 65 0.65 15.86 -2.09
C MET A 65 0.22 17.32 -2.21
N THR A 66 -0.64 17.81 -1.30
CA THR A 66 -1.08 19.20 -1.31
C THR A 66 0.07 20.18 -1.05
N GLU A 67 1.04 19.81 -0.21
CA GLU A 67 2.27 20.59 -0.02
C GLU A 67 3.11 20.65 -1.31
N LEU A 68 3.23 19.53 -2.02
CA LEU A 68 4.03 19.43 -3.25
C LEU A 68 3.41 20.25 -4.40
N VAL A 69 2.10 20.16 -4.60
CA VAL A 69 1.44 20.91 -5.67
C VAL A 69 1.21 22.38 -5.31
N GLY A 70 1.18 22.74 -4.02
CA GLY A 70 1.02 24.12 -3.56
C GLY A 70 -0.34 24.73 -3.91
N ASN A 71 -0.51 26.00 -3.61
CA ASN A 71 -1.78 26.72 -3.73
C ASN A 71 -2.35 26.82 -5.15
N GLY A 72 -1.52 26.73 -6.18
CA GLY A 72 -1.94 26.76 -7.59
C GLY A 72 -2.35 25.40 -8.13
N GLY A 73 -2.01 24.32 -7.41
CA GLY A 73 -2.35 22.96 -7.80
C GLY A 73 -3.62 22.45 -7.14
N LYS A 74 -3.94 21.19 -7.41
CA LYS A 74 -5.04 20.47 -6.75
C LYS A 74 -4.78 18.97 -6.71
N VAL A 75 -5.42 18.28 -5.76
CA VAL A 75 -5.35 16.83 -5.62
C VAL A 75 -6.75 16.23 -5.76
N SER A 76 -6.85 15.22 -6.61
CA SER A 76 -8.02 14.34 -6.67
C SER A 76 -7.68 13.05 -5.93
N ALA A 77 -8.60 12.58 -5.10
CA ALA A 77 -8.50 11.33 -4.36
C ALA A 77 -9.62 10.39 -4.82
N LEU A 78 -9.29 9.12 -5.06
CA LEU A 78 -10.27 8.13 -5.49
C LEU A 78 -10.04 6.84 -4.72
N ASP A 79 -11.10 6.30 -4.14
CA ASP A 79 -11.06 5.00 -3.47
C ASP A 79 -12.36 4.23 -3.72
N LEU A 80 -12.30 2.90 -3.68
CA LEU A 80 -13.47 2.04 -3.85
C LEU A 80 -14.36 2.04 -2.60
N ALA A 81 -13.76 2.18 -1.41
CA ALA A 81 -14.46 2.19 -0.14
C ALA A 81 -15.03 3.59 0.17
N SER A 82 -16.35 3.67 0.30
CA SER A 82 -17.04 4.92 0.60
C SER A 82 -16.63 5.53 1.94
N GLU A 83 -16.27 4.70 2.92
CA GLU A 83 -15.82 5.12 4.25
C GLU A 83 -14.49 5.89 4.17
N ASN A 84 -13.56 5.40 3.35
CA ASN A 84 -12.30 6.08 3.10
C ASN A 84 -12.52 7.46 2.48
N VAL A 85 -13.42 7.54 1.49
CA VAL A 85 -13.75 8.81 0.83
C VAL A 85 -14.40 9.81 1.80
N GLN A 86 -15.33 9.35 2.63
CA GLN A 86 -15.96 10.18 3.66
C GLN A 86 -14.94 10.75 4.66
N GLU A 87 -13.95 9.94 5.04
CA GLU A 87 -12.87 10.41 5.93
C GLU A 87 -12.01 11.48 5.25
N VAL A 88 -11.66 11.28 3.98
CA VAL A 88 -10.92 12.29 3.18
C VAL A 88 -11.73 13.59 3.07
N GLU A 89 -13.04 13.53 2.77
CA GLU A 89 -13.92 14.70 2.70
C GLU A 89 -14.01 15.45 4.03
N ALA A 90 -14.12 14.69 5.14
CA ALA A 90 -14.14 15.28 6.47
C ALA A 90 -12.85 16.04 6.80
N ARG A 91 -11.69 15.46 6.44
CA ARG A 91 -10.37 16.10 6.60
C ARG A 91 -10.23 17.33 5.68
N ALA A 92 -10.69 17.23 4.43
CA ALA A 92 -10.68 18.37 3.49
C ALA A 92 -11.50 19.56 4.01
N GLY A 93 -12.66 19.29 4.61
CA GLY A 93 -13.52 20.29 5.21
C GLY A 93 -12.91 21.08 6.38
N GLN A 94 -11.86 20.54 7.00
CA GLN A 94 -11.13 21.21 8.09
C GLN A 94 -10.16 22.31 7.60
N GLY A 95 -9.92 22.41 6.28
CA GLY A 95 -9.08 23.46 5.69
C GLY A 95 -7.59 23.37 6.07
N THR A 96 -7.10 22.20 6.45
CA THR A 96 -5.73 22.01 6.94
C THR A 96 -4.71 21.71 5.83
N TRP A 97 -5.17 21.51 4.59
CA TRP A 97 -4.33 21.18 3.46
C TRP A 97 -3.92 22.39 2.63
N SER A 98 -2.71 22.34 2.07
CA SER A 98 -2.10 23.46 1.33
C SER A 98 -2.71 23.69 -0.07
N ALA A 99 -3.46 22.72 -0.60
CA ALA A 99 -4.14 22.81 -1.89
C ALA A 99 -5.55 22.20 -1.80
N PRO A 100 -6.48 22.56 -2.72
CA PRO A 100 -7.78 21.93 -2.80
C PRO A 100 -7.69 20.42 -3.02
N VAL A 101 -8.50 19.67 -2.27
CA VAL A 101 -8.66 18.21 -2.41
C VAL A 101 -10.11 17.91 -2.75
N SER A 102 -10.33 17.04 -3.73
CA SER A 102 -11.65 16.47 -4.05
C SER A 102 -11.57 14.96 -3.98
N ALA A 103 -12.46 14.32 -3.21
CA ALA A 103 -12.54 12.89 -3.10
C ALA A 103 -13.73 12.32 -3.85
N ARG A 104 -13.61 11.09 -4.36
CA ARG A 104 -14.69 10.38 -5.05
C ARG A 104 -14.63 8.89 -4.77
N VAL A 105 -15.79 8.27 -4.58
CA VAL A 105 -15.93 6.81 -4.63
C VAL A 105 -15.83 6.39 -6.09
N GLY A 106 -14.95 5.42 -6.38
CA GLY A 106 -14.78 4.92 -7.73
C GLY A 106 -13.70 3.86 -7.84
N SER A 107 -13.64 3.22 -8.99
CA SER A 107 -12.68 2.16 -9.31
C SER A 107 -11.48 2.72 -10.05
N VAL A 108 -10.29 2.24 -9.72
CA VAL A 108 -9.06 2.51 -10.50
C VAL A 108 -9.10 1.89 -11.90
N LEU A 109 -10.09 1.02 -12.15
CA LEU A 109 -10.33 0.35 -13.44
C LEU A 109 -11.21 1.18 -14.41
N ASP A 110 -11.85 2.25 -13.89
CA ASP A 110 -12.70 3.17 -14.65
C ASP A 110 -12.63 4.54 -14.00
N LEU A 111 -11.61 5.31 -14.37
CA LEU A 111 -11.31 6.60 -13.73
C LEU A 111 -12.28 7.69 -14.22
N PRO A 112 -13.04 8.37 -13.32
CA PRO A 112 -14.05 9.36 -13.68
C PRO A 112 -13.43 10.73 -14.00
N TYR A 113 -12.41 10.73 -14.85
CA TYR A 113 -11.68 11.93 -15.29
C TYR A 113 -11.58 11.96 -16.81
N ASP A 114 -11.57 13.16 -17.38
CA ASP A 114 -11.41 13.38 -18.81
C ASP A 114 -10.00 12.95 -19.28
N ASN A 115 -9.88 12.62 -20.56
CA ASN A 115 -8.59 12.31 -21.16
C ASN A 115 -7.63 13.50 -20.98
N HIS A 116 -6.39 13.18 -20.59
CA HIS A 116 -5.30 14.17 -20.47
C HIS A 116 -5.60 15.36 -19.54
N SER A 117 -6.46 15.17 -18.54
CA SER A 117 -6.89 16.20 -17.58
C SER A 117 -6.03 16.28 -16.32
N LEU A 118 -5.12 15.35 -16.12
CA LEU A 118 -4.24 15.26 -14.95
C LEU A 118 -2.77 15.40 -15.35
N ASP A 119 -1.97 15.95 -14.46
CA ASP A 119 -0.50 16.04 -14.65
C ASP A 119 0.22 14.78 -14.17
N ALA A 120 -0.30 14.16 -13.11
CA ALA A 120 0.24 12.90 -12.61
C ALA A 120 -0.84 12.04 -11.93
N ALA A 121 -0.58 10.73 -11.89
CA ALA A 121 -1.31 9.77 -11.09
C ALA A 121 -0.34 9.00 -10.19
N TRP A 122 -0.69 8.90 -8.91
CA TRP A 122 -0.03 8.10 -7.89
C TRP A 122 -0.93 6.96 -7.46
N CYS A 123 -0.35 5.79 -7.21
CA CYS A 123 -1.05 4.62 -6.69
C CYS A 123 -0.14 3.88 -5.71
N ALA A 124 -0.53 3.81 -4.45
CA ALA A 124 0.28 3.16 -3.41
C ALA A 124 -0.45 1.98 -2.78
N ASN A 125 0.21 0.82 -2.71
CA ASN A 125 -0.28 -0.41 -2.07
C ASN A 125 -1.66 -0.88 -2.59
N THR A 126 -2.04 -0.50 -3.79
CA THR A 126 -3.33 -0.83 -4.42
C THR A 126 -3.14 -1.87 -5.52
N SER A 127 -2.04 -1.79 -6.28
CA SER A 127 -1.81 -2.70 -7.42
C SER A 127 -1.72 -4.16 -6.98
N GLN A 128 -1.32 -4.41 -5.76
CA GLN A 128 -1.27 -5.74 -5.15
C GLN A 128 -2.64 -6.46 -5.04
N TYR A 129 -3.76 -5.72 -5.07
CA TYR A 129 -5.10 -6.28 -4.99
C TYR A 129 -5.72 -6.57 -6.37
N LEU A 130 -5.02 -6.26 -7.45
CA LEU A 130 -5.51 -6.40 -8.81
C LEU A 130 -4.99 -7.68 -9.47
N THR A 131 -5.84 -8.31 -10.26
CA THR A 131 -5.38 -9.33 -11.20
C THR A 131 -4.47 -8.74 -12.27
N ASP A 132 -3.81 -9.58 -13.05
CA ASP A 132 -2.96 -9.11 -14.15
C ASP A 132 -3.73 -8.33 -15.22
N GLU A 133 -4.97 -8.72 -15.50
CA GLU A 133 -5.85 -8.03 -16.44
C GLU A 133 -6.29 -6.67 -15.88
N GLU A 134 -6.66 -6.63 -14.62
CA GLU A 134 -7.05 -5.39 -13.94
C GLU A 134 -5.87 -4.41 -13.82
N LEU A 135 -4.65 -4.90 -13.56
CA LEU A 135 -3.46 -4.04 -13.58
C LEU A 135 -3.23 -3.41 -14.95
N ARG A 136 -3.42 -4.17 -16.05
CA ARG A 136 -3.35 -3.60 -17.41
C ARG A 136 -4.42 -2.53 -17.62
N THR A 137 -5.64 -2.79 -17.17
CA THR A 137 -6.76 -1.85 -17.25
C THR A 137 -6.46 -0.58 -16.48
N MET A 138 -6.03 -0.70 -15.22
CA MET A 138 -5.65 0.45 -14.39
C MET A 138 -4.55 1.30 -15.06
N LEU A 139 -3.50 0.66 -15.58
CA LEU A 139 -2.42 1.38 -16.28
C LEU A 139 -2.91 2.07 -17.55
N GLY A 140 -3.85 1.45 -18.28
CA GLY A 140 -4.52 2.05 -19.43
C GLY A 140 -5.33 3.28 -19.06
N GLU A 141 -6.12 3.20 -17.98
CA GLU A 141 -6.90 4.32 -17.47
C GLU A 141 -6.01 5.46 -16.94
N MET A 142 -4.98 5.16 -16.17
CA MET A 142 -4.01 6.17 -15.74
C MET A 142 -3.35 6.88 -16.93
N LYS A 143 -2.97 6.11 -17.97
CA LYS A 143 -2.40 6.68 -19.19
C LYS A 143 -3.41 7.54 -19.96
N ARG A 144 -4.69 7.17 -19.95
CA ARG A 144 -5.76 7.94 -20.60
C ARG A 144 -5.96 9.30 -19.94
N VAL A 145 -6.01 9.33 -18.61
CA VAL A 145 -6.34 10.56 -17.85
C VAL A 145 -5.15 11.48 -17.66
N VAL A 146 -3.92 10.96 -17.64
CA VAL A 146 -2.70 11.75 -17.50
C VAL A 146 -2.29 12.30 -18.86
N ARG A 147 -1.96 13.59 -18.90
CA ARG A 147 -1.51 14.26 -20.14
C ARG A 147 -0.18 13.73 -20.68
N SER A 148 0.11 13.97 -21.94
CA SER A 148 1.45 13.73 -22.52
C SER A 148 2.52 14.47 -21.72
N GLY A 149 3.64 13.80 -21.45
CA GLY A 149 4.72 14.29 -20.62
C GLY A 149 4.47 14.19 -19.12
N GLY A 150 3.23 13.87 -18.69
CA GLY A 150 2.87 13.67 -17.29
C GLY A 150 3.41 12.35 -16.69
N LEU A 151 3.22 12.14 -15.40
CA LEU A 151 3.84 11.04 -14.67
C LEU A 151 2.80 10.05 -14.15
N ILE A 152 3.11 8.77 -14.24
CA ILE A 152 2.41 7.68 -13.55
C ILE A 152 3.39 7.05 -12.58
N ALA A 153 3.01 6.99 -11.30
CA ALA A 153 3.83 6.43 -10.24
C ALA A 153 3.05 5.35 -9.47
N ILE A 154 3.68 4.18 -9.30
CA ILE A 154 3.15 3.07 -8.48
C ILE A 154 4.15 2.76 -7.39
N LYS A 155 3.68 2.69 -6.15
CA LYS A 155 4.46 2.25 -4.98
C LYS A 155 3.87 0.95 -4.46
N ASP A 156 4.71 -0.07 -4.32
CA ASP A 156 4.26 -1.34 -3.76
C ASP A 156 5.34 -2.03 -2.93
N VAL A 157 4.93 -3.07 -2.18
CA VAL A 157 5.77 -3.82 -1.24
C VAL A 157 6.42 -4.99 -1.96
N ASP A 158 7.73 -5.16 -1.78
CA ASP A 158 8.43 -6.42 -2.09
C ASP A 158 8.48 -7.30 -0.83
N LEU A 159 7.54 -8.22 -0.73
CA LEU A 159 7.45 -9.11 0.42
C LEU A 159 8.52 -10.19 0.44
N THR A 160 9.26 -10.42 -0.66
CA THR A 160 10.37 -11.38 -0.67
C THR A 160 11.52 -10.95 0.24
N ALA A 161 11.61 -9.64 0.53
CA ALA A 161 12.59 -9.06 1.44
C ALA A 161 12.08 -8.88 2.89
N LEU A 162 10.84 -9.31 3.17
CA LEU A 162 10.24 -9.18 4.51
C LEU A 162 10.89 -10.14 5.49
N GLN A 163 11.42 -9.61 6.59
CA GLN A 163 12.06 -10.39 7.64
C GLN A 163 11.82 -9.82 9.02
N PHE A 164 11.79 -10.73 10.01
CA PHE A 164 11.72 -10.45 11.43
C PHE A 164 12.91 -11.14 12.12
N GLN A 165 13.85 -10.37 12.67
CA GLN A 165 14.94 -10.93 13.46
C GLN A 165 14.55 -10.90 14.95
N PRO A 166 15.00 -11.91 15.74
CA PRO A 166 15.97 -12.98 15.43
C PRO A 166 15.33 -14.29 14.95
N THR A 167 14.47 -14.29 13.97
CA THR A 167 13.96 -15.55 13.36
C THR A 167 14.81 -15.98 12.17
N THR A 168 14.54 -17.20 11.67
CA THR A 168 15.17 -17.67 10.43
C THR A 168 14.72 -16.81 9.23
N PRO A 169 15.63 -16.41 8.33
CA PRO A 169 15.26 -15.67 7.12
C PRO A 169 14.27 -16.43 6.22
N MET A 170 14.20 -17.75 6.35
CA MET A 170 13.32 -18.59 5.53
C MET A 170 11.86 -18.56 5.97
N LEU A 171 11.56 -18.14 7.19
CA LEU A 171 10.23 -18.22 7.79
C LEU A 171 9.14 -17.54 6.93
N THR A 172 9.39 -16.31 6.49
CA THR A 172 8.47 -15.58 5.61
C THR A 172 8.41 -16.19 4.22
N ILE A 173 9.55 -16.65 3.68
CA ILE A 173 9.64 -17.27 2.35
C ILE A 173 8.82 -18.57 2.30
N HIS A 174 8.94 -19.42 3.32
CA HIS A 174 8.15 -20.65 3.40
C HIS A 174 6.64 -20.37 3.48
N LEU A 175 6.24 -19.36 4.25
CA LEU A 175 4.82 -18.95 4.31
C LEU A 175 4.34 -18.48 2.93
N CYS A 176 5.09 -17.61 2.26
CA CYS A 176 4.75 -17.12 0.93
C CYS A 176 4.61 -18.27 -0.08
N GLU A 177 5.58 -19.20 -0.08
CA GLU A 177 5.55 -20.36 -0.96
C GLU A 177 4.35 -21.27 -0.68
N ALA A 178 4.04 -21.52 0.60
CA ALA A 178 2.90 -22.34 0.99
C ALA A 178 1.56 -21.72 0.58
N LEU A 179 1.38 -20.41 0.74
CA LEU A 179 0.20 -19.69 0.28
C LEU A 179 0.05 -19.78 -1.24
N CYS A 180 1.15 -19.62 -1.99
CA CYS A 180 1.13 -19.79 -3.43
C CYS A 180 0.72 -21.22 -3.85
N ARG A 181 1.23 -22.25 -3.19
CA ARG A 181 0.85 -23.63 -3.46
C ARG A 181 -0.63 -23.91 -3.12
N ALA A 182 -1.16 -23.27 -2.10
CA ALA A 182 -2.57 -23.38 -1.72
C ALA A 182 -3.54 -22.71 -2.72
N GLY A 183 -3.01 -22.01 -3.74
CA GLY A 183 -3.78 -21.37 -4.79
C GLY A 183 -4.26 -19.97 -4.45
N ASP A 184 -3.68 -19.35 -3.40
CA ASP A 184 -3.87 -17.92 -3.15
C ASP A 184 -3.13 -17.12 -4.24
N GLN A 185 -3.80 -16.99 -5.40
CA GLN A 185 -3.24 -16.29 -6.57
C GLN A 185 -2.88 -14.85 -6.24
N LEU A 186 -3.59 -14.23 -5.32
CA LEU A 186 -3.33 -12.86 -4.96
C LEU A 186 -2.06 -12.71 -4.15
N MET A 187 -1.85 -13.57 -3.14
CA MET A 187 -0.59 -13.57 -2.39
C MET A 187 0.61 -13.85 -3.31
N CYS A 188 0.46 -14.77 -4.26
CA CYS A 188 1.49 -15.02 -5.27
C CYS A 188 1.74 -13.79 -6.16
N GLN A 189 0.71 -13.13 -6.64
CA GLN A 189 0.84 -11.94 -7.46
C GLN A 189 1.43 -10.76 -6.69
N CYS A 190 0.99 -10.53 -5.44
CA CYS A 190 1.55 -9.51 -4.57
C CYS A 190 3.05 -9.68 -4.35
N PHE A 191 3.49 -10.91 -4.05
CA PHE A 191 4.87 -11.19 -3.66
C PHE A 191 5.86 -11.03 -4.81
N PHE A 192 5.47 -11.42 -6.02
CA PHE A 192 6.42 -11.49 -7.13
C PHE A 192 6.22 -10.37 -8.16
N ARG A 193 5.01 -9.83 -8.29
CA ARG A 193 4.71 -8.82 -9.30
C ARG A 193 5.40 -7.50 -9.04
N THR A 194 5.56 -7.08 -7.80
CA THR A 194 6.22 -5.82 -7.44
C THR A 194 7.64 -5.75 -8.04
N ILE A 195 8.40 -6.83 -7.99
CA ILE A 195 9.76 -6.88 -8.55
C ILE A 195 9.73 -6.57 -10.06
N GLY A 196 8.66 -6.99 -10.75
CA GLY A 196 8.50 -6.86 -12.20
C GLY A 196 7.72 -5.62 -12.66
N LEU A 197 7.24 -4.74 -11.78
CA LEU A 197 6.35 -3.61 -12.16
C LEU A 197 6.93 -2.70 -13.24
N SER A 198 8.25 -2.53 -13.32
CA SER A 198 8.87 -1.80 -14.41
C SER A 198 8.59 -2.39 -15.82
N GLN A 199 8.38 -3.71 -15.89
CA GLN A 199 8.01 -4.37 -17.16
C GLN A 199 6.54 -4.06 -17.52
N TRP A 200 5.66 -3.98 -16.54
CA TRP A 200 4.26 -3.59 -16.74
C TRP A 200 4.11 -2.16 -17.22
N LEU A 201 4.89 -1.23 -16.66
CA LEU A 201 4.90 0.15 -17.11
C LEU A 201 5.41 0.25 -18.59
N ARG A 202 6.46 -0.51 -18.95
CA ARG A 202 6.92 -0.58 -20.34
C ARG A 202 5.86 -1.17 -21.27
N ALA A 203 5.21 -2.25 -20.86
CA ALA A 203 4.15 -2.90 -21.64
C ALA A 203 2.94 -1.97 -21.85
N ALA A 204 2.63 -1.08 -20.89
CA ALA A 204 1.65 -0.03 -21.04
C ALA A 204 2.11 1.12 -21.96
N GLY A 205 3.34 1.08 -22.44
CA GLY A 205 3.92 2.08 -23.35
C GLY A 205 4.35 3.37 -22.68
N LEU A 206 4.69 3.33 -21.38
CA LEU A 206 5.29 4.46 -20.69
C LEU A 206 6.78 4.58 -21.03
N LEU A 207 7.28 5.80 -21.02
CA LEU A 207 8.67 6.16 -21.32
C LEU A 207 9.43 6.52 -20.03
N ASP A 208 10.74 6.65 -20.12
CA ASP A 208 11.63 7.12 -19.05
C ASP A 208 11.39 6.40 -17.71
N ILE A 209 11.20 5.07 -17.78
CA ILE A 209 10.88 4.29 -16.58
C ILE A 209 12.06 4.26 -15.63
N ARG A 210 11.82 4.68 -14.41
CA ARG A 210 12.75 4.65 -13.30
C ARG A 210 12.13 4.02 -12.07
N GLN A 211 12.96 3.48 -11.19
CA GLN A 211 12.51 2.86 -9.94
C GLN A 211 13.45 3.22 -8.80
N LYS A 212 12.90 3.30 -7.59
CA LYS A 212 13.64 3.53 -6.35
C LYS A 212 13.20 2.49 -5.32
N PRO A 213 13.95 1.39 -5.17
CA PRO A 213 13.78 0.50 -4.02
C PRO A 213 14.28 1.22 -2.76
N THR A 214 13.53 1.09 -1.67
CA THR A 214 13.85 1.67 -0.37
C THR A 214 13.78 0.57 0.67
N LEU A 215 14.87 0.36 1.40
CA LEU A 215 14.91 -0.54 2.53
C LEU A 215 14.29 0.15 3.75
N LEU A 216 13.20 -0.41 4.24
CA LEU A 216 12.56 0.01 5.49
C LEU A 216 13.06 -0.89 6.62
N VAL A 217 13.58 -0.28 7.68
CA VAL A 217 14.11 -0.99 8.85
C VAL A 217 13.54 -0.39 10.13
N ARG A 218 13.08 -1.25 11.04
CA ARG A 218 12.67 -0.87 12.39
C ARG A 218 13.48 -1.68 13.40
N LEU A 219 14.17 -0.97 14.29
CA LEU A 219 15.07 -1.51 15.31
C LEU A 219 14.59 -1.07 16.70
N GLN A 220 15.06 -1.76 17.73
CA GLN A 220 14.86 -1.29 19.10
C GLN A 220 15.61 0.02 19.37
N PRO A 221 15.01 0.93 20.19
CA PRO A 221 13.64 0.87 20.71
C PRO A 221 12.59 1.26 19.65
N LEU A 222 11.54 0.47 19.51
CA LEU A 222 10.44 0.78 18.61
C LEU A 222 9.59 1.94 19.13
N ARG A 223 9.16 2.83 18.24
CA ARG A 223 8.09 3.78 18.54
C ARG A 223 6.77 3.00 18.77
N PRO A 224 5.84 3.52 19.60
CA PRO A 224 4.56 2.82 19.82
C PRO A 224 3.84 2.42 18.54
N VAL A 225 3.75 3.31 17.55
CA VAL A 225 3.09 3.04 16.26
C VAL A 225 3.80 1.94 15.45
N GLU A 226 5.13 1.88 15.52
CA GLU A 226 5.92 0.83 14.85
C GLU A 226 5.68 -0.53 15.51
N LYS A 227 5.61 -0.55 16.84
CA LYS A 227 5.29 -1.78 17.60
C LYS A 227 3.89 -2.27 17.26
N THR A 228 2.88 -1.39 17.26
CA THR A 228 1.51 -1.73 16.86
C THR A 228 1.49 -2.31 15.46
N PHE A 229 2.09 -1.63 14.48
CA PHE A 229 2.17 -2.11 13.09
C PHE A 229 2.80 -3.50 12.99
N VAL A 230 3.91 -3.76 13.67
CA VAL A 230 4.59 -5.06 13.64
C VAL A 230 3.71 -6.15 14.27
N CYS A 231 3.07 -5.87 15.41
CA CYS A 231 2.16 -6.82 16.06
C CYS A 231 0.97 -7.19 15.17
N ASP A 232 0.35 -6.20 14.52
CA ASP A 232 -0.78 -6.41 13.61
C ASP A 232 -0.34 -7.25 12.39
N LEU A 233 0.83 -6.95 11.83
CA LEU A 233 1.38 -7.70 10.71
C LEU A 233 1.71 -9.15 11.10
N LEU A 234 2.30 -9.39 12.27
CA LEU A 234 2.58 -10.73 12.78
C LEU A 234 1.28 -11.51 13.03
N SER A 235 0.25 -10.87 13.54
CA SER A 235 -1.08 -11.46 13.72
C SER A 235 -1.68 -11.88 12.38
N PHE A 236 -1.64 -11.01 11.38
CA PHE A 236 -2.10 -11.30 10.02
C PHE A 236 -1.33 -12.49 9.41
N MET A 237 -0.01 -12.48 9.48
CA MET A 237 0.81 -13.57 8.96
C MET A 237 0.58 -14.89 9.70
N SER A 238 0.39 -14.83 11.02
CA SER A 238 0.07 -16.01 11.82
C SER A 238 -1.27 -16.63 11.42
N CYS A 239 -2.30 -15.81 11.17
CA CYS A 239 -3.60 -16.30 10.69
C CYS A 239 -3.45 -17.05 9.37
N ASN A 240 -2.70 -16.50 8.42
CA ASN A 240 -2.43 -17.16 7.14
C ASN A 240 -1.61 -18.46 7.33
N ALA A 241 -0.62 -18.45 8.21
CA ALA A 241 0.23 -19.61 8.49
C ALA A 241 -0.54 -20.80 9.10
N GLN A 242 -1.72 -20.58 9.69
CA GLN A 242 -2.59 -21.65 10.18
C GLN A 242 -3.44 -22.31 9.10
N GLN A 243 -3.48 -21.74 7.91
CA GLN A 243 -4.34 -22.20 6.80
C GLN A 243 -3.57 -23.02 5.76
N VAL A 244 -2.25 -23.14 5.90
CA VAL A 244 -1.36 -23.77 4.91
C VAL A 244 -0.37 -24.73 5.55
N ASP A 245 0.15 -25.66 4.76
CA ASP A 245 1.16 -26.60 5.20
C ASP A 245 2.55 -25.95 5.19
N LEU A 246 3.14 -25.84 6.36
CA LEU A 246 4.48 -25.27 6.58
C LEU A 246 5.48 -26.35 7.04
N PRO A 247 6.78 -26.09 6.93
CA PRO A 247 7.80 -26.93 7.55
C PRO A 247 7.53 -27.19 9.04
N PRO A 248 7.96 -28.36 9.58
CA PRO A 248 7.70 -28.73 10.96
C PRO A 248 8.09 -27.64 11.96
N GLY A 249 7.16 -27.26 12.83
CA GLY A 249 7.36 -26.27 13.89
C GLY A 249 7.09 -24.80 13.46
N GLU A 250 7.05 -24.48 12.18
CA GLU A 250 6.89 -23.09 11.74
C GLU A 250 5.48 -22.54 12.00
N SER A 251 4.43 -23.36 11.86
CA SER A 251 3.06 -22.94 12.21
C SER A 251 2.94 -22.57 13.69
N GLN A 252 3.62 -23.34 14.57
CA GLN A 252 3.66 -23.02 16.01
C GLN A 252 4.52 -21.77 16.27
N LEU A 253 5.62 -21.59 15.56
CA LEU A 253 6.45 -20.39 15.68
C LEU A 253 5.65 -19.14 15.28
N TRP A 254 4.87 -19.15 14.21
CA TRP A 254 4.00 -18.04 13.82
C TRP A 254 2.99 -17.69 14.92
N LYS A 255 2.39 -18.69 15.61
CA LYS A 255 1.51 -18.44 16.77
C LYS A 255 2.25 -17.74 17.91
N GLN A 256 3.47 -18.17 18.21
CA GLN A 256 4.28 -17.54 19.25
C GLN A 256 4.65 -16.10 18.90
N LEU A 257 4.98 -15.84 17.64
CA LEU A 257 5.32 -14.50 17.15
C LEU A 257 4.12 -13.54 17.20
N ALA A 258 2.89 -14.05 17.12
CA ALA A 258 1.66 -13.25 17.21
C ALA A 258 1.12 -13.09 18.63
N ASP A 259 1.66 -13.81 19.60
CA ASP A 259 1.21 -13.75 21.00
C ASP A 259 1.75 -12.50 21.72
N VAL A 260 1.08 -11.37 21.53
CA VAL A 260 1.45 -10.09 22.15
C VAL A 260 1.37 -10.09 23.69
N SER A 261 0.72 -11.10 24.28
CA SER A 261 0.63 -11.24 25.75
C SER A 261 1.89 -11.86 26.37
N SER A 262 2.72 -12.51 25.55
CA SER A 262 3.97 -13.13 26.00
C SER A 262 5.00 -12.07 26.43
N PRO A 263 5.62 -12.19 27.61
CA PRO A 263 6.75 -11.35 27.98
C PRO A 263 7.94 -11.51 27.04
N ASP A 264 8.05 -12.69 26.41
CA ASP A 264 9.10 -13.02 25.43
C ASP A 264 8.69 -12.71 23.99
N HIS A 265 7.64 -11.87 23.80
CA HIS A 265 7.22 -11.48 22.45
C HIS A 265 8.39 -10.87 21.69
N ILE A 266 8.52 -11.23 20.40
CA ILE A 266 9.67 -10.88 19.57
C ILE A 266 9.97 -9.37 19.56
N THR A 267 8.95 -8.50 19.61
CA THR A 267 9.12 -7.04 19.68
C THR A 267 9.72 -6.54 21.01
N ASN A 268 9.90 -7.40 22.01
CA ASN A 268 10.58 -7.09 23.26
C ASN A 268 12.04 -7.57 23.24
N HIS A 269 12.43 -8.34 22.22
CA HIS A 269 13.79 -8.85 22.10
C HIS A 269 14.80 -7.70 21.82
N PRO A 270 15.95 -7.63 22.51
CA PRO A 270 16.92 -6.53 22.32
C PRO A 270 17.47 -6.45 20.89
N ASP A 271 17.60 -7.60 20.21
CA ASP A 271 18.09 -7.67 18.83
C ASP A 271 16.93 -7.68 17.82
N PHE A 272 15.73 -7.25 18.22
CA PHE A 272 14.63 -7.20 17.29
C PHE A 272 14.93 -6.29 16.10
N GLN A 273 14.67 -6.83 14.92
CA GLN A 273 14.68 -6.09 13.66
C GLN A 273 13.54 -6.53 12.77
N TYR A 274 12.75 -5.58 12.33
CA TYR A 274 11.86 -5.71 11.19
C TYR A 274 12.48 -5.04 9.98
N ARG A 275 12.42 -5.69 8.81
CA ARG A 275 12.83 -5.08 7.54
C ARG A 275 12.02 -5.59 6.35
N ARG A 276 11.84 -4.72 5.37
CA ARG A 276 11.28 -5.03 4.05
C ARG A 276 11.78 -4.03 3.02
N ILE A 277 11.50 -4.29 1.75
CA ILE A 277 11.74 -3.33 0.67
C ILE A 277 10.39 -2.87 0.13
N ASP A 278 10.21 -1.56 0.01
CA ASP A 278 9.14 -0.97 -0.78
C ASP A 278 9.77 -0.27 -1.98
N THR A 279 9.12 -0.36 -3.14
CA THR A 279 9.67 0.24 -4.37
C THR A 279 8.64 1.16 -5.00
N VAL A 280 9.08 2.35 -5.37
CA VAL A 280 8.31 3.25 -6.23
C VAL A 280 8.83 3.16 -7.66
N PHE A 281 7.91 3.01 -8.59
CA PHE A 281 8.15 2.94 -10.04
C PHE A 281 7.48 4.16 -10.67
N VAL A 282 8.18 4.86 -11.56
CA VAL A 282 7.65 6.03 -12.25
C VAL A 282 7.89 5.89 -13.74
N GLY A 283 6.86 6.17 -14.52
CA GLY A 283 6.94 6.25 -15.97
C GLY A 283 6.31 7.55 -16.48
N ARG A 284 6.74 8.01 -17.64
CA ARG A 284 6.24 9.19 -18.33
C ARG A 284 5.24 8.78 -19.41
N VAL A 285 4.11 9.47 -19.49
CA VAL A 285 3.14 9.31 -20.59
C VAL A 285 3.72 9.88 -21.88
N PRO A 286 3.68 9.15 -23.01
CA PRO A 286 4.20 9.61 -24.31
C PRO A 286 3.56 10.90 -24.80
#